data_1b321a2c9b3e5e72ca9846189b391f4f
#
_entry.id   1b321a2c9b3e5e72ca9846189b391f4f
#
_cell.length_a   1.000
_cell.length_b   1.000
_cell.length_c   1.000
_cell.angle_alpha   90.00
_cell.angle_beta   90.00
_cell.angle_gamma   90.00
#
_symmetry.space_group_name_H-M   'P 1'
#
loop_
_entity.id
_entity.type
_entity.pdbx_description
1 polymer ?
#
loop_
_entity_poly.entity_id
_entity_poly.type
_entity_poly.pdbx_seq_one_letter_code
_entity_poly.pdbx_strand_id
1 'polypeptide(L)'
;GRYVVPDLPKANYTLWVRGYGLVDSAKITAEPGRLVNLAAVPAPNEAAAAKYYPAIYWYSMLRIPPESEFGGKGDIPAGITQARWLDLMKNNGCIGCHQLGQLATRTIPRELGEFDNHAEAWMRRVQSGQAGEQMMNQLAGPLNGVPFEYFGDWTERIARGELPHTRPTRPQGQERNIVVTTWDWSTEKKYLHDLIASDRRHPTVNAYGPLFGSPELSTDQMPVLDPVKHTVSTFTMPVREGTKAASGADPLQPSAYW
;
A
#
# COMPACT_ATOMS: atom_id res chain seq x y z
N GLY A 1 7.85 -21.33 20.43
CA GLY A 1 6.44 -21.67 20.34
C GLY A 1 6.20 -22.79 19.33
N ARG A 2 4.98 -23.32 19.31
CA ARG A 2 4.53 -24.24 18.28
C ARG A 2 3.47 -23.56 17.44
N TYR A 3 3.42 -23.88 16.16
CA TYR A 3 2.40 -23.39 15.23
C TYR A 3 1.88 -24.56 14.39
N VAL A 4 0.67 -24.43 13.91
CA VAL A 4 0.04 -25.35 12.97
C VAL A 4 -0.60 -24.50 11.88
N VAL A 5 -0.37 -24.86 10.65
CA VAL A 5 -1.07 -24.27 9.49
C VAL A 5 -1.94 -25.38 8.92
N PRO A 6 -3.25 -25.36 9.17
CA PRO A 6 -4.16 -26.40 8.70
C PRO A 6 -4.47 -26.26 7.21
N ASP A 7 -4.92 -27.35 6.64
CA ASP A 7 -5.58 -27.41 5.31
C ASP A 7 -4.80 -26.80 4.14
N LEU A 8 -3.46 -26.87 4.20
CA LEU A 8 -2.65 -26.45 3.05
C LEU A 8 -2.76 -27.47 1.92
N PRO A 9 -3.03 -27.03 0.69
CA PRO A 9 -2.93 -27.87 -0.49
C PRO A 9 -1.56 -28.54 -0.63
N LYS A 10 -1.51 -29.72 -1.26
CA LYS A 10 -0.25 -30.42 -1.49
C LYS A 10 0.59 -29.64 -2.51
N ALA A 11 1.58 -28.93 -2.02
CA ALA A 11 2.51 -28.11 -2.82
C ALA A 11 3.80 -27.87 -2.02
N ASN A 12 4.82 -27.37 -2.69
CA ASN A 12 6.02 -26.85 -2.05
C ASN A 12 5.80 -25.42 -1.62
N TYR A 13 5.97 -25.14 -0.33
CA TYR A 13 5.82 -23.81 0.26
C TYR A 13 7.17 -23.26 0.68
N THR A 14 7.38 -21.99 0.42
CA THR A 14 8.49 -21.24 0.99
C THR A 14 8.06 -20.66 2.34
N LEU A 15 8.78 -21.02 3.38
CA LEU A 15 8.47 -20.68 4.76
C LEU A 15 9.56 -19.82 5.37
N TRP A 16 9.18 -18.80 6.12
CA TRP A 16 10.08 -17.97 6.93
C TRP A 16 9.33 -17.36 8.11
N VAL A 17 10.06 -16.83 9.07
CA VAL A 17 9.49 -16.09 10.20
C VAL A 17 9.56 -14.61 9.91
N ARG A 18 8.45 -13.92 10.10
CA ARG A 18 8.33 -12.47 10.08
C ARG A 18 7.53 -12.02 11.31
N GLY A 19 7.85 -10.87 11.85
CA GLY A 19 7.12 -10.31 12.99
C GLY A 19 7.67 -8.96 13.43
N TYR A 20 6.96 -8.34 14.35
CA TYR A 20 7.38 -7.04 14.88
C TYR A 20 8.63 -7.21 15.74
N GLY A 21 9.62 -6.35 15.50
CA GLY A 21 10.93 -6.45 16.13
C GLY A 21 11.85 -7.51 15.53
N LEU A 22 11.42 -8.16 14.45
CA LEU A 22 12.20 -9.15 13.72
C LEU A 22 12.54 -8.64 12.31
N VAL A 23 13.50 -9.28 11.69
CA VAL A 23 13.67 -9.29 10.23
C VAL A 23 13.32 -10.68 9.70
N ASP A 24 13.07 -10.78 8.40
CA ASP A 24 12.80 -12.07 7.78
C ASP A 24 13.91 -13.07 8.08
N SER A 25 13.53 -14.25 8.53
CA SER A 25 14.45 -15.36 8.70
C SER A 25 14.88 -15.93 7.35
N ALA A 26 15.87 -16.83 7.37
CA ALA A 26 16.20 -17.65 6.22
C ALA A 26 14.94 -18.37 5.72
N LYS A 27 14.75 -18.34 4.39
CA LYS A 27 13.65 -19.04 3.71
C LYS A 27 14.00 -20.51 3.52
N ILE A 28 13.06 -21.37 3.85
CA ILE A 28 13.17 -22.82 3.63
C ILE A 28 11.97 -23.30 2.80
N THR A 29 12.15 -24.42 2.08
CA THR A 29 11.07 -25.03 1.32
C THR A 29 10.61 -26.31 2.03
N ALA A 30 9.30 -26.48 2.18
CA ALA A 30 8.72 -27.68 2.74
C ALA A 30 7.32 -27.97 2.16
N GLU A 31 6.96 -29.26 2.18
CA GLU A 31 5.61 -29.73 1.85
C GLU A 31 4.76 -29.86 3.13
N PRO A 32 3.42 -29.79 3.01
CA PRO A 32 2.49 -30.09 4.11
C PRO A 32 2.75 -31.45 4.76
N GLY A 33 2.47 -31.56 6.06
CA GLY A 33 2.69 -32.80 6.84
C GLY A 33 4.08 -32.94 7.42
N ARG A 34 5.00 -32.04 7.16
CA ARG A 34 6.35 -32.04 7.75
C ARG A 34 6.43 -31.14 8.98
N LEU A 35 7.15 -31.61 9.97
CA LEU A 35 7.59 -30.77 11.10
C LEU A 35 8.77 -29.90 10.63
N VAL A 36 8.61 -28.59 10.73
CA VAL A 36 9.60 -27.61 10.31
C VAL A 36 9.99 -26.75 11.49
N ASN A 37 11.28 -26.60 11.74
CA ASN A 37 11.82 -25.68 12.74
C ASN A 37 12.31 -24.42 12.07
N LEU A 38 11.77 -23.27 12.45
CA LEU A 38 12.15 -21.96 11.98
C LEU A 38 12.77 -21.17 13.14
N ALA A 39 13.82 -20.41 12.85
CA ALA A 39 14.44 -19.50 13.82
C ALA A 39 14.01 -18.06 13.55
N ALA A 40 13.52 -17.37 14.56
CA ALA A 40 13.27 -15.95 14.49
C ALA A 40 14.61 -15.18 14.52
N VAL A 41 14.71 -14.12 13.71
CA VAL A 41 15.90 -13.27 13.66
C VAL A 41 15.53 -11.88 14.16
N PRO A 42 16.02 -11.49 15.36
CA PRO A 42 15.79 -10.14 15.88
C PRO A 42 16.32 -9.08 14.91
N ALA A 43 15.57 -7.99 14.77
CA ALA A 43 16.02 -6.86 13.95
C ALA A 43 17.28 -6.23 14.58
N PRO A 44 18.31 -5.93 13.77
CA PRO A 44 19.56 -5.37 14.27
C PRO A 44 19.42 -3.95 14.81
N ASN A 45 18.39 -3.23 14.39
CA ASN A 45 18.07 -1.87 14.83
C ASN A 45 16.59 -1.54 14.54
N GLU A 46 16.16 -0.38 15.02
CA GLU A 46 14.77 0.07 14.89
C GLU A 46 14.35 0.31 13.43
N ALA A 47 15.24 0.82 12.60
CA ALA A 47 14.94 1.04 11.18
C ALA A 47 14.67 -0.27 10.45
N ALA A 48 15.43 -1.32 10.76
CA ALA A 48 15.17 -2.66 10.23
C ALA A 48 13.83 -3.23 10.72
N ALA A 49 13.51 -3.06 12.00
CA ALA A 49 12.25 -3.50 12.59
C ALA A 49 11.06 -2.76 11.97
N ALA A 50 11.17 -1.46 11.79
CA ALA A 50 10.09 -0.62 11.29
C ALA A 50 9.67 -0.95 9.86
N LYS A 51 10.53 -1.57 9.05
CA LYS A 51 10.17 -2.05 7.70
C LYS A 51 8.98 -3.01 7.69
N TYR A 52 8.76 -3.71 8.79
CA TYR A 52 7.68 -4.69 8.94
C TYR A 52 6.46 -4.15 9.70
N TYR A 53 6.46 -2.87 10.05
CA TYR A 53 5.31 -2.27 10.73
C TYR A 53 4.15 -2.09 9.75
N PRO A 54 2.90 -2.26 10.23
CA PRO A 54 1.72 -2.02 9.42
C PRO A 54 1.70 -0.60 8.84
N ALA A 55 1.08 -0.45 7.68
CA ALA A 55 0.97 0.83 6.98
C ALA A 55 0.46 1.98 7.87
N ILE A 56 -0.46 1.68 8.79
CA ILE A 56 -1.04 2.69 9.70
C ILE A 56 0.00 3.35 10.60
N TYR A 57 1.07 2.65 11.00
CA TYR A 57 2.14 3.23 11.80
C TYR A 57 2.93 4.27 11.02
N TRP A 58 3.20 4.00 9.75
CA TRP A 58 3.84 4.95 8.84
C TRP A 58 2.93 6.12 8.52
N TYR A 59 1.64 5.85 8.32
CA TYR A 59 0.66 6.89 8.05
C TYR A 59 0.40 7.79 9.28
N SER A 60 0.53 7.28 10.49
CA SER A 60 0.41 8.07 11.71
C SER A 60 1.44 9.19 11.83
N MET A 61 2.54 9.11 11.07
CA MET A 61 3.56 10.17 11.00
C MET A 61 3.11 11.38 10.17
N LEU A 62 2.06 11.25 9.36
CA LEU A 62 1.50 12.38 8.60
C LEU A 62 0.97 13.43 9.59
N ARG A 63 1.51 14.64 9.52
CA ARG A 63 1.08 15.75 10.36
C ARG A 63 -0.32 16.20 9.99
N ILE A 64 -1.02 16.71 10.98
CA ILE A 64 -2.33 17.32 10.83
C ILE A 64 -2.13 18.82 10.95
N PRO A 65 -2.73 19.64 10.07
CA PRO A 65 -2.68 21.08 10.21
C PRO A 65 -3.17 21.51 11.60
N PRO A 66 -2.50 22.46 12.27
CA PRO A 66 -2.95 22.97 13.54
C PRO A 66 -4.29 23.71 13.38
N GLU A 67 -5.08 23.76 14.42
CA GLU A 67 -6.42 24.38 14.39
C GLU A 67 -6.40 25.84 13.92
N SER A 68 -5.28 26.53 14.17
CA SER A 68 -5.06 27.91 13.73
C SER A 68 -5.01 28.12 12.21
N GLU A 69 -4.79 27.07 11.41
CA GLU A 69 -4.78 27.16 9.95
C GLU A 69 -6.16 27.00 9.32
N PHE A 70 -7.16 26.62 10.10
CA PHE A 70 -8.54 26.44 9.63
C PHE A 70 -9.36 27.72 9.75
N GLY A 71 -10.50 27.76 9.04
CA GLY A 71 -11.41 28.90 9.08
C GLY A 71 -10.92 30.12 8.29
N GLY A 72 -10.12 29.90 7.24
CA GLY A 72 -9.61 30.96 6.36
C GLY A 72 -8.44 31.76 6.95
N LYS A 73 -7.77 31.22 7.93
CA LYS A 73 -6.58 31.85 8.57
C LYS A 73 -5.26 31.44 7.95
N GLY A 74 -5.24 30.40 7.12
CA GLY A 74 -4.11 29.89 6.40
C GLY A 74 -4.51 29.51 4.97
N ASP A 75 -3.74 28.64 4.33
CA ASP A 75 -3.96 28.21 2.94
C ASP A 75 -5.13 27.23 2.80
N ILE A 76 -5.63 26.70 3.92
CA ILE A 76 -6.79 25.80 3.93
C ILE A 76 -8.05 26.60 3.67
N PRO A 77 -8.90 26.23 2.69
CA PRO A 77 -10.12 26.94 2.38
C PRO A 77 -11.04 27.16 3.61
N ALA A 78 -11.60 28.34 3.73
CA ALA A 78 -12.38 28.76 4.91
C ALA A 78 -13.53 27.80 5.28
N GLY A 79 -14.12 27.13 4.29
CA GLY A 79 -15.19 26.14 4.50
C GLY A 79 -14.71 24.78 5.02
N ILE A 80 -13.40 24.55 5.12
CA ILE A 80 -12.84 23.29 5.62
C ILE A 80 -12.51 23.44 7.09
N THR A 81 -13.15 22.64 7.91
CA THR A 81 -12.82 22.49 9.33
C THR A 81 -11.77 21.40 9.54
N GLN A 82 -11.08 21.41 10.68
CA GLN A 82 -10.14 20.32 11.01
C GLN A 82 -10.84 18.95 11.02
N ALA A 83 -12.07 18.88 11.52
CA ALA A 83 -12.86 17.64 11.47
C ALA A 83 -13.11 17.17 10.04
N ARG A 84 -13.42 18.08 9.12
CA ARG A 84 -13.61 17.74 7.71
C ARG A 84 -12.30 17.33 7.04
N TRP A 85 -11.18 17.97 7.37
CA TRP A 85 -9.86 17.56 6.94
C TRP A 85 -9.55 16.13 7.38
N LEU A 86 -9.75 15.84 8.66
CA LEU A 86 -9.53 14.49 9.21
C LEU A 86 -10.42 13.44 8.54
N ASP A 87 -11.68 13.79 8.28
CA ASP A 87 -12.59 12.90 7.57
C ASP A 87 -12.07 12.58 6.16
N LEU A 88 -11.68 13.58 5.40
CA LEU A 88 -11.14 13.40 4.05
C LEU A 88 -9.81 12.62 4.02
N MET A 89 -8.91 12.95 4.94
CA MET A 89 -7.56 12.36 4.96
C MET A 89 -7.50 11.00 5.66
N LYS A 90 -8.35 10.76 6.66
CA LYS A 90 -8.23 9.61 7.57
C LYS A 90 -9.40 8.61 7.51
N ASN A 91 -10.55 8.97 6.93
CA ASN A 91 -11.73 8.11 6.94
C ASN A 91 -12.32 7.84 5.55
N ASN A 92 -12.78 8.85 4.84
CA ASN A 92 -13.64 8.68 3.67
C ASN A 92 -12.96 9.05 2.33
N GLY A 93 -11.88 9.79 2.37
CA GLY A 93 -11.19 10.19 1.15
C GLY A 93 -10.08 9.21 0.79
N CYS A 94 -8.84 9.58 1.06
CA CYS A 94 -7.66 8.85 0.61
C CYS A 94 -7.65 7.38 1.04
N ILE A 95 -7.99 7.08 2.29
CA ILE A 95 -7.94 5.69 2.80
C ILE A 95 -9.15 4.84 2.39
N GLY A 96 -10.17 5.44 1.80
CA GLY A 96 -11.32 4.70 1.29
C GLY A 96 -10.99 3.81 0.09
N CYS A 97 -9.93 4.15 -0.66
CA CYS A 97 -9.50 3.39 -1.83
C CYS A 97 -8.29 2.51 -1.54
N HIS A 98 -7.32 2.99 -0.78
CA HIS A 98 -6.11 2.24 -0.45
C HIS A 98 -5.48 2.69 0.87
N GLN A 99 -4.67 1.83 1.47
CA GLN A 99 -3.98 2.19 2.70
C GLN A 99 -2.78 3.11 2.42
N LEU A 100 -2.84 4.35 2.88
CA LEU A 100 -1.68 5.21 2.93
C LEU A 100 -0.68 4.70 3.97
N GLY A 101 0.62 4.89 3.70
CA GLY A 101 1.68 4.41 4.57
C GLY A 101 2.23 3.04 4.22
N GLN A 102 1.64 2.28 3.29
CA GLN A 102 2.35 1.16 2.68
C GLN A 102 3.57 1.66 1.89
N LEU A 103 4.54 0.78 1.69
CA LEU A 103 5.77 1.13 0.98
C LEU A 103 5.48 1.74 -0.40
N ALA A 104 4.60 1.12 -1.15
CA ALA A 104 4.21 1.61 -2.47
C ALA A 104 3.62 3.02 -2.44
N THR A 105 2.74 3.33 -1.49
CA THR A 105 2.10 4.65 -1.41
C THR A 105 2.99 5.75 -0.86
N ARG A 106 3.95 5.44 0.01
CA ARG A 106 4.88 6.43 0.60
C ARG A 106 6.20 6.58 -0.17
N THR A 107 6.38 5.83 -1.26
CA THR A 107 7.57 5.90 -2.11
C THR A 107 7.25 6.68 -3.37
N ILE A 108 8.10 7.61 -3.75
CA ILE A 108 8.04 8.29 -5.05
C ILE A 108 8.93 7.50 -6.01
N PRO A 109 8.38 6.83 -7.02
CA PRO A 109 9.17 6.12 -8.02
C PRO A 109 10.06 7.08 -8.82
N ARG A 110 11.31 6.72 -9.02
CA ARG A 110 12.27 7.54 -9.78
C ARG A 110 11.85 7.76 -11.22
N GLU A 111 11.07 6.87 -11.78
CA GLU A 111 10.52 6.96 -13.13
C GLU A 111 9.56 8.13 -13.31
N LEU A 112 9.05 8.70 -12.22
CA LEU A 112 8.21 9.91 -12.29
C LEU A 112 9.03 11.18 -12.56
N GLY A 113 10.33 11.14 -12.41
CA GLY A 113 11.25 12.26 -12.64
C GLY A 113 12.00 12.69 -11.38
N GLU A 114 12.75 13.76 -11.54
CA GLU A 114 13.41 14.48 -10.45
C GLU A 114 12.59 15.73 -10.12
N PHE A 115 12.50 16.08 -8.85
CA PHE A 115 11.67 17.18 -8.36
C PHE A 115 12.46 18.03 -7.38
N ASP A 116 12.19 19.31 -7.35
CA ASP A 116 12.85 20.24 -6.43
C ASP A 116 12.46 20.00 -4.98
N ASN A 117 11.25 19.47 -4.76
CA ASN A 117 10.73 19.12 -3.44
C ASN A 117 9.75 17.95 -3.50
N HIS A 118 9.44 17.37 -2.36
CA HIS A 118 8.52 16.23 -2.29
C HIS A 118 7.05 16.59 -2.52
N ALA A 119 6.63 17.84 -2.33
CA ALA A 119 5.27 18.26 -2.64
C ALA A 119 4.99 18.19 -4.15
N GLU A 120 5.94 18.66 -4.96
CA GLU A 120 5.88 18.53 -6.42
C GLU A 120 5.90 17.06 -6.85
N ALA A 121 6.76 16.26 -6.23
CA ALA A 121 6.81 14.82 -6.47
C ALA A 121 5.45 14.16 -6.18
N TRP A 122 4.78 14.56 -5.10
CA TRP A 122 3.46 14.06 -4.76
C TRP A 122 2.38 14.51 -5.73
N MET A 123 2.40 15.77 -6.13
CA MET A 123 1.47 16.28 -7.15
C MET A 123 1.61 15.47 -8.44
N ARG A 124 2.86 15.24 -8.86
CA ARG A 124 3.15 14.43 -10.03
C ARG A 124 2.70 12.99 -9.88
N ARG A 125 2.95 12.38 -8.72
CA ARG A 125 2.56 11.00 -8.45
C ARG A 125 1.04 10.82 -8.49
N VAL A 126 0.31 11.72 -7.87
CA VAL A 126 -1.16 11.68 -7.83
C VAL A 126 -1.78 11.84 -9.22
N GLN A 127 -1.14 12.57 -10.12
CA GLN A 127 -1.56 12.69 -11.51
C GLN A 127 -1.31 11.42 -12.35
N SER A 128 -0.49 10.51 -11.83
CA SER A 128 -0.12 9.29 -12.55
C SER A 128 -1.08 8.17 -12.21
N GLY A 129 -1.42 7.37 -13.20
CA GLY A 129 -2.25 6.19 -13.00
C GLY A 129 -3.73 6.45 -13.19
N GLN A 130 -4.46 5.38 -13.05
CA GLN A 130 -5.87 5.25 -13.39
C GLN A 130 -6.80 6.18 -12.63
N ALA A 131 -6.52 6.38 -11.34
CA ALA A 131 -7.30 7.22 -10.44
C ALA A 131 -6.75 8.64 -10.30
N GLY A 132 -5.82 9.05 -11.18
CA GLY A 132 -5.16 10.34 -11.10
C GLY A 132 -6.12 11.53 -11.07
N GLU A 133 -7.11 11.51 -11.96
CA GLU A 133 -8.14 12.56 -12.01
C GLU A 133 -8.95 12.62 -10.69
N GLN A 134 -9.36 11.48 -10.17
CA GLN A 134 -10.13 11.43 -8.91
C GLN A 134 -9.31 11.92 -7.72
N MET A 135 -8.04 11.51 -7.64
CA MET A 135 -7.14 11.97 -6.58
C MET A 135 -6.87 13.48 -6.69
N MET A 136 -6.61 13.98 -7.89
CA MET A 136 -6.42 15.42 -8.13
C MET A 136 -7.66 16.23 -7.78
N ASN A 137 -8.84 15.77 -8.19
CA ASN A 137 -10.10 16.43 -7.86
C ASN A 137 -10.36 16.50 -6.34
N GLN A 138 -9.95 15.48 -5.58
CA GLN A 138 -10.05 15.48 -4.13
C GLN A 138 -9.06 16.46 -3.47
N LEU A 139 -7.84 16.46 -3.92
CA LEU A 139 -6.75 17.20 -3.27
C LEU A 139 -6.65 18.66 -3.72
N ALA A 140 -6.75 18.92 -5.01
CA ALA A 140 -6.63 20.25 -5.56
C ALA A 140 -7.95 21.03 -5.51
N GLY A 141 -9.11 20.36 -5.60
CA GLY A 141 -10.41 21.01 -5.53
C GLY A 141 -10.74 21.53 -4.13
N PRO A 142 -11.39 20.72 -3.28
CA PRO A 142 -11.86 21.19 -1.98
C PRO A 142 -10.77 21.56 -0.99
N LEU A 143 -9.54 21.02 -1.15
CA LEU A 143 -8.42 21.22 -0.24
C LEU A 143 -7.33 22.14 -0.80
N ASN A 144 -7.56 22.73 -1.97
CA ASN A 144 -6.68 23.73 -2.61
C ASN A 144 -5.21 23.27 -2.72
N GLY A 145 -4.95 21.97 -2.88
CA GLY A 145 -3.61 21.41 -2.99
C GLY A 145 -2.78 21.35 -1.70
N VAL A 146 -3.28 21.92 -0.61
CA VAL A 146 -2.56 21.93 0.70
C VAL A 146 -2.09 20.55 1.15
N PRO A 147 -2.82 19.43 0.91
CA PRO A 147 -2.32 18.11 1.27
C PRO A 147 -0.98 17.72 0.65
N PHE A 148 -0.59 18.26 -0.50
CA PHE A 148 0.69 17.94 -1.12
C PHE A 148 1.88 18.36 -0.26
N GLU A 149 1.80 19.50 0.42
CA GLU A 149 2.81 19.95 1.36
C GLU A 149 2.95 19.01 2.56
N TYR A 150 1.83 18.53 3.07
CA TYR A 150 1.81 17.58 4.19
C TYR A 150 2.35 16.20 3.79
N PHE A 151 2.01 15.71 2.60
CA PHE A 151 2.59 14.49 2.06
C PHE A 151 4.07 14.66 1.74
N GLY A 152 4.46 15.82 1.25
CA GLY A 152 5.86 16.17 1.01
C GLY A 152 6.68 16.13 2.30
N ASP A 153 6.28 16.88 3.32
CA ASP A 153 6.91 16.85 4.65
C ASP A 153 7.00 15.42 5.21
N TRP A 154 5.93 14.68 5.11
CA TRP A 154 5.86 13.31 5.61
C TRP A 154 6.92 12.41 4.97
N THR A 155 6.95 12.35 3.64
CA THR A 155 7.88 11.47 2.91
C THR A 155 9.32 11.95 2.96
N GLU A 156 9.56 13.25 3.05
CA GLU A 156 10.89 13.79 3.30
C GLU A 156 11.44 13.38 4.67
N ARG A 157 10.63 13.46 5.71
CA ARG A 157 11.03 13.00 7.06
C ARG A 157 11.38 11.53 7.06
N ILE A 158 10.57 10.71 6.40
CA ILE A 158 10.86 9.28 6.23
C ILE A 158 12.17 9.08 5.46
N ALA A 159 12.39 9.82 4.38
CA ALA A 159 13.62 9.73 3.59
C ALA A 159 14.87 10.12 4.39
N ARG A 160 14.74 11.05 5.35
CA ARG A 160 15.80 11.43 6.29
C ARG A 160 15.99 10.43 7.44
N GLY A 161 15.19 9.35 7.48
CA GLY A 161 15.31 8.27 8.45
C GLY A 161 14.39 8.38 9.67
N GLU A 162 13.41 9.28 9.66
CA GLU A 162 12.40 9.32 10.72
C GLU A 162 11.56 8.06 10.70
N LEU A 163 11.30 7.50 11.87
CA LEU A 163 10.59 6.26 12.07
C LEU A 163 9.25 6.51 12.80
N PRO A 164 8.28 5.59 12.67
CA PRO A 164 7.05 5.67 13.46
C PRO A 164 7.33 5.79 14.96
N HIS A 165 6.63 6.72 15.62
CA HIS A 165 6.85 7.06 17.03
C HIS A 165 6.51 5.94 18.00
N THR A 166 5.65 5.01 17.59
CA THR A 166 5.23 3.88 18.40
C THR A 166 5.56 2.57 17.69
N ARG A 167 5.84 1.56 18.49
CA ARG A 167 6.04 0.18 18.00
C ARG A 167 4.74 -0.58 18.09
N PRO A 168 4.45 -1.50 17.15
CA PRO A 168 3.34 -2.41 17.30
C PRO A 168 3.47 -3.21 18.60
N THR A 169 2.40 -3.23 19.38
CA THR A 169 2.35 -4.02 20.61
C THR A 169 2.19 -5.49 20.30
N ARG A 170 2.76 -6.32 21.16
CA ARG A 170 2.53 -7.77 21.07
C ARG A 170 1.07 -8.07 21.37
N PRO A 171 0.37 -8.85 20.51
CA PRO A 171 -1.00 -9.26 20.79
C PRO A 171 -1.15 -9.93 22.15
N GLN A 172 -2.23 -9.64 22.85
CA GLN A 172 -2.60 -10.21 24.14
C GLN A 172 -3.95 -10.91 24.02
N GLY A 173 -4.30 -11.70 25.04
CA GLY A 173 -5.61 -12.32 25.09
C GLY A 173 -5.92 -13.25 23.91
N GLN A 174 -7.13 -13.18 23.40
CA GLN A 174 -7.62 -14.03 22.32
C GLN A 174 -6.98 -13.72 20.97
N GLU A 175 -6.54 -12.49 20.74
CA GLU A 175 -5.87 -12.05 19.53
C GLU A 175 -4.60 -12.85 19.22
N ARG A 176 -4.01 -13.46 20.22
CA ARG A 176 -2.85 -14.34 20.07
C ARG A 176 -3.15 -15.62 19.29
N ASN A 177 -4.43 -15.98 19.22
CA ASN A 177 -4.91 -17.18 18.53
C ASN A 177 -5.43 -16.89 17.13
N ILE A 178 -5.41 -15.62 16.71
CA ILE A 178 -5.82 -15.22 15.38
C ILE A 178 -4.65 -15.46 14.42
N VAL A 179 -4.92 -16.21 13.36
CA VAL A 179 -3.99 -16.33 12.23
C VAL A 179 -4.38 -15.29 11.19
N VAL A 180 -3.44 -14.39 10.91
CA VAL A 180 -3.59 -13.39 9.83
C VAL A 180 -2.72 -13.85 8.68
N THR A 181 -3.34 -14.10 7.53
CA THR A 181 -2.61 -14.35 6.29
C THR A 181 -2.49 -13.05 5.53
N THR A 182 -1.26 -12.67 5.22
CA THR A 182 -0.97 -11.48 4.43
C THR A 182 -0.31 -11.89 3.14
N TRP A 183 -0.85 -11.42 2.02
CA TRP A 183 -0.23 -11.59 0.71
C TRP A 183 0.37 -10.27 0.27
N ASP A 184 1.65 -10.30 -0.04
CA ASP A 184 2.38 -9.18 -0.62
C ASP A 184 2.48 -9.43 -2.13
N TRP A 185 1.58 -8.83 -2.90
CA TRP A 185 1.42 -9.04 -4.34
C TRP A 185 1.55 -7.76 -5.15
N SER A 186 2.08 -6.73 -4.53
CA SER A 186 2.40 -5.46 -5.17
C SER A 186 3.89 -5.14 -5.07
N THR A 187 4.32 -4.11 -5.75
CA THR A 187 5.68 -3.56 -5.68
C THR A 187 5.60 -2.05 -5.46
N GLU A 188 6.73 -1.40 -5.27
CA GLU A 188 6.80 0.07 -5.18
C GLU A 188 6.20 0.78 -6.41
N LYS A 189 6.15 0.10 -7.55
CA LYS A 189 5.66 0.62 -8.83
C LYS A 189 4.30 0.08 -9.23
N LYS A 190 3.90 -1.05 -8.70
CA LYS A 190 2.72 -1.81 -9.09
C LYS A 190 1.92 -2.16 -7.85
N TYR A 191 1.46 -1.18 -7.11
CA TYR A 191 0.51 -1.46 -6.06
C TYR A 191 -0.92 -1.48 -6.63
N LEU A 192 -1.79 -2.17 -5.93
CA LEU A 192 -3.14 -2.42 -6.41
C LEU A 192 -4.07 -1.30 -5.99
N HIS A 193 -4.84 -0.80 -6.95
CA HIS A 193 -5.90 0.15 -6.70
C HIS A 193 -7.22 -0.55 -6.39
N ASP A 194 -7.60 -1.45 -7.27
CA ASP A 194 -8.84 -2.22 -7.17
C ASP A 194 -8.58 -3.71 -7.31
N LEU A 195 -9.49 -4.50 -6.80
CA LEU A 195 -9.47 -5.94 -6.99
C LEU A 195 -10.88 -6.50 -7.17
N ILE A 196 -10.97 -7.54 -7.96
CA ILE A 196 -12.22 -8.23 -8.25
C ILE A 196 -12.13 -9.65 -7.71
N ALA A 197 -13.05 -9.99 -6.81
CA ALA A 197 -13.10 -11.30 -6.17
C ALA A 197 -14.35 -12.11 -6.58
N SER A 198 -15.52 -11.48 -6.61
CA SER A 198 -16.77 -12.20 -6.87
C SER A 198 -17.85 -11.29 -7.44
N ASP A 199 -18.87 -11.90 -8.05
CA ASP A 199 -20.09 -11.18 -8.44
C ASP A 199 -21.03 -11.08 -7.22
N ARG A 200 -21.45 -9.87 -6.86
CA ARG A 200 -22.38 -9.64 -5.73
C ARG A 200 -23.77 -10.25 -5.95
N ARG A 201 -24.18 -10.40 -7.21
CA ARG A 201 -25.47 -11.02 -7.58
C ARG A 201 -25.41 -12.55 -7.55
N HIS A 202 -24.22 -13.08 -7.80
CA HIS A 202 -23.93 -14.50 -7.81
C HIS A 202 -22.68 -14.79 -6.97
N PRO A 203 -22.78 -14.75 -5.64
CA PRO A 203 -21.61 -14.80 -4.78
C PRO A 203 -20.82 -16.12 -4.83
N THR A 204 -21.37 -17.13 -5.48
CA THR A 204 -20.66 -18.40 -5.74
C THR A 204 -19.79 -18.36 -7.00
N VAL A 205 -19.98 -17.36 -7.85
CA VAL A 205 -19.10 -17.18 -9.02
C VAL A 205 -17.72 -16.75 -8.51
N ASN A 206 -16.71 -17.49 -8.91
CA ASN A 206 -15.31 -17.28 -8.49
C ASN A 206 -15.09 -17.31 -6.97
N ALA A 207 -15.95 -17.98 -6.19
CA ALA A 207 -15.88 -18.01 -4.73
C ALA A 207 -14.52 -18.52 -4.19
N TYR A 208 -13.84 -19.37 -4.94
CA TYR A 208 -12.53 -19.93 -4.62
C TYR A 208 -11.49 -19.66 -5.73
N GLY A 209 -11.82 -18.77 -6.63
CA GLY A 209 -10.95 -18.42 -7.75
C GLY A 209 -9.94 -17.34 -7.41
N PRO A 210 -9.08 -17.00 -8.37
CA PRO A 210 -8.07 -15.97 -8.19
C PRO A 210 -8.68 -14.57 -8.05
N LEU A 211 -7.95 -13.70 -7.38
CA LEU A 211 -8.18 -12.28 -7.29
C LEU A 211 -7.31 -11.58 -8.33
N PHE A 212 -7.91 -10.70 -9.10
CA PHE A 212 -7.22 -9.90 -10.10
C PHE A 212 -7.09 -8.47 -9.59
N GLY A 213 -5.88 -7.93 -9.62
CA GLY A 213 -5.59 -6.60 -9.11
C GLY A 213 -5.32 -5.60 -10.22
N SER A 214 -5.94 -4.44 -10.15
CA SER A 214 -5.66 -3.33 -11.06
C SER A 214 -4.39 -2.60 -10.64
N PRO A 215 -3.34 -2.56 -11.47
CA PRO A 215 -2.10 -1.88 -11.12
C PRO A 215 -2.24 -0.37 -11.27
N GLU A 216 -1.61 0.37 -10.36
CA GLU A 216 -1.70 1.83 -10.31
C GLU A 216 -0.88 2.53 -11.39
N LEU A 217 0.34 2.10 -11.60
CA LEU A 217 1.19 2.70 -12.64
C LEU A 217 1.03 1.96 -13.95
N SER A 218 0.25 2.54 -14.84
CA SER A 218 0.01 2.18 -16.23
C SER A 218 0.93 1.07 -16.79
N THR A 219 0.54 -0.15 -16.55
CA THR A 219 1.25 -1.33 -17.03
C THR A 219 0.25 -2.35 -17.56
N ASP A 220 0.67 -3.15 -18.52
CA ASP A 220 -0.10 -4.30 -19.00
C ASP A 220 0.02 -5.54 -18.11
N GLN A 221 0.81 -5.44 -17.03
CA GLN A 221 1.08 -6.54 -16.11
C GLN A 221 0.07 -6.55 -14.97
N MET A 222 -0.96 -7.37 -15.08
CA MET A 222 -1.97 -7.53 -14.04
C MET A 222 -1.53 -8.58 -13.02
N PRO A 223 -1.37 -8.21 -11.75
CA PRO A 223 -1.08 -9.18 -10.70
C PRO A 223 -2.33 -10.02 -10.39
N VAL A 224 -2.09 -11.29 -10.13
CA VAL A 224 -3.12 -12.28 -9.82
C VAL A 224 -2.73 -13.00 -8.54
N LEU A 225 -3.62 -12.98 -7.55
CA LEU A 225 -3.50 -13.74 -6.32
C LEU A 225 -4.42 -14.97 -6.36
N ASP A 226 -3.85 -16.14 -6.19
CA ASP A 226 -4.62 -17.36 -5.91
C ASP A 226 -4.63 -17.59 -4.38
N PRO A 227 -5.75 -17.29 -3.70
CA PRO A 227 -5.80 -17.40 -2.24
C PRO A 227 -5.86 -18.86 -1.76
N VAL A 228 -6.22 -19.80 -2.62
CA VAL A 228 -6.26 -21.23 -2.29
C VAL A 228 -4.86 -21.83 -2.37
N LYS A 229 -4.11 -21.47 -3.39
CA LYS A 229 -2.73 -21.95 -3.58
C LYS A 229 -1.69 -21.08 -2.87
N HIS A 230 -2.09 -19.93 -2.33
CA HIS A 230 -1.19 -18.94 -1.74
C HIS A 230 -0.08 -18.52 -2.70
N THR A 231 -0.42 -18.34 -3.97
CA THR A 231 0.53 -17.95 -5.01
C THR A 231 0.17 -16.61 -5.62
N VAL A 232 1.19 -15.86 -5.99
CA VAL A 232 1.08 -14.62 -6.76
C VAL A 232 1.71 -14.84 -8.11
N SER A 233 1.02 -14.43 -9.14
CA SER A 233 1.47 -14.46 -10.52
C SER A 233 1.14 -13.15 -11.22
N THR A 234 1.63 -12.98 -12.42
CA THR A 234 1.30 -11.84 -13.27
C THR A 234 0.86 -12.37 -14.62
N PHE A 235 -0.18 -11.77 -15.16
CA PHE A 235 -0.55 -12.03 -16.53
C PHE A 235 -0.51 -10.73 -17.35
N THR A 236 -0.10 -10.83 -18.60
CA THR A 236 -0.06 -9.69 -19.51
C THR A 236 -1.43 -9.49 -20.12
N MET A 237 -2.03 -8.33 -19.89
CA MET A 237 -3.32 -7.98 -20.48
C MET A 237 -3.16 -7.78 -21.99
N PRO A 238 -4.10 -8.26 -22.80
CA PRO A 238 -4.11 -7.96 -24.23
C PRO A 238 -4.36 -6.47 -24.43
N VAL A 239 -3.48 -5.83 -25.18
CA VAL A 239 -3.60 -4.42 -25.56
C VAL A 239 -3.66 -4.30 -27.07
N ARG A 240 -4.16 -3.15 -27.55
CA ARG A 240 -4.19 -2.89 -28.99
C ARG A 240 -2.76 -2.91 -29.56
N GLU A 241 -2.59 -3.47 -30.74
CA GLU A 241 -1.30 -3.48 -31.43
C GLU A 241 -0.72 -2.07 -31.54
N GLY A 242 0.57 -1.93 -31.27
CA GLY A 242 1.28 -0.64 -31.26
C GLY A 242 1.09 0.21 -30.01
N THR A 243 0.26 -0.21 -29.05
CA THR A 243 0.10 0.48 -27.77
C THR A 243 1.35 0.29 -26.92
N LYS A 244 1.84 1.37 -26.33
CA LYS A 244 2.94 1.34 -25.36
C LYS A 244 2.42 1.65 -23.97
N ALA A 245 3.03 1.01 -22.98
CA ALA A 245 2.76 1.38 -21.59
C ALA A 245 3.07 2.86 -21.36
N ALA A 246 2.22 3.54 -20.60
CA ALA A 246 2.53 4.89 -20.16
C ALA A 246 3.77 4.83 -19.28
N SER A 247 4.75 5.68 -19.57
CA SER A 247 5.94 5.80 -18.74
C SER A 247 5.71 6.82 -17.63
N GLY A 248 6.55 6.80 -16.60
CA GLY A 248 6.57 7.86 -15.60
C GLY A 248 6.90 9.22 -16.19
N ALA A 249 7.46 9.27 -17.41
CA ALA A 249 7.71 10.50 -18.15
C ALA A 249 6.46 11.10 -18.82
N ASP A 250 5.39 10.31 -18.94
CA ASP A 250 4.10 10.77 -19.50
C ASP A 250 3.10 11.05 -18.37
N PRO A 251 3.21 12.21 -17.74
CA PRO A 251 2.59 12.47 -16.46
C PRO A 251 1.06 12.53 -16.46
N LEU A 252 0.52 13.04 -17.51
CA LEU A 252 -0.88 13.43 -17.59
C LEU A 252 -1.71 12.45 -18.39
N GLN A 253 -1.09 11.40 -18.89
CA GLN A 253 -1.83 10.37 -19.59
C GLN A 253 -2.23 9.28 -18.57
N PRO A 254 -3.52 9.09 -18.36
CA PRO A 254 -3.98 7.84 -17.82
C PRO A 254 -3.44 6.74 -18.72
N SER A 255 -3.41 5.55 -18.25
CA SER A 255 -2.89 4.41 -18.98
C SER A 255 -3.12 4.48 -20.50
N ALA A 256 -2.07 4.29 -21.29
CA ALA A 256 -2.19 4.12 -22.74
C ALA A 256 -2.95 2.84 -23.14
N TYR A 257 -3.39 2.05 -22.18
CA TYR A 257 -4.10 0.79 -22.35
C TYR A 257 -5.63 0.91 -22.26
N TRP A 258 -6.17 2.09 -22.02
CA TRP A 258 -7.61 2.36 -21.97
C TRP A 258 -8.21 2.80 -23.30
#